data_56b18232a65a36a91d35ad726cb45eea
#
_entry.id   56b18232a65a36a91d35ad726cb45eea
#
_cell.length_a   1.000
_cell.length_b   1.000
_cell.length_c   1.000
_cell.angle_alpha   90.00
_cell.angle_beta   90.00
_cell.angle_gamma   90.00
#
_symmetry.space_group_name_H-M   'P 1'
#
loop_
_entity.id
_entity.type
_entity.pdbx_description
1 polymer ?
#
loop_
_entity_poly.entity_id
_entity_poly.type
_entity_poly.pdbx_seq_one_letter_code
_entity_poly.pdbx_strand_id
1 'polypeptide(L)'
;AKNELVDKVVKATELAKQMAPDVMIDGEMQADAALVASVGASKAPGSPVAGKANVLIFPSLEVGNISYKLVQRIAGIEAVGPVLQGMAAPINDLSRGCSVSDIVNLVAITVNQAAAK
;
A
#
# COMPACT_ATOMS: atom_id res chain seq x y z
N ALA A 1 22.50 -0.41 -1.92
CA ALA A 1 23.04 -0.77 -3.23
C ALA A 1 22.51 0.22 -4.26
N LYS A 2 23.36 0.66 -5.22
CA LYS A 2 22.90 1.50 -6.34
C LYS A 2 22.03 0.64 -7.27
N ASN A 3 20.77 0.95 -7.38
CA ASN A 3 19.81 0.25 -8.23
C ASN A 3 18.68 1.22 -8.61
N GLU A 4 18.33 1.24 -9.87
CA GLU A 4 17.28 2.15 -10.41
C GLU A 4 15.93 2.00 -9.71
N LEU A 5 15.58 0.79 -9.25
CA LEU A 5 14.34 0.57 -8.52
C LEU A 5 14.39 1.20 -7.11
N VAL A 6 15.56 1.20 -6.46
CA VAL A 6 15.75 1.89 -5.18
C VAL A 6 15.68 3.39 -5.38
N ASP A 7 16.39 3.92 -6.39
CA ASP A 7 16.40 5.35 -6.71
C ASP A 7 14.98 5.87 -7.04
N LYS A 8 14.18 5.06 -7.74
CA LYS A 8 12.76 5.34 -8.00
C LYS A 8 11.97 5.53 -6.72
N VAL A 9 12.12 4.62 -5.75
CA VAL A 9 11.38 4.68 -4.48
C VAL A 9 11.83 5.86 -3.62
N VAL A 10 13.13 6.10 -3.54
CA VAL A 10 13.70 7.28 -2.85
C VAL A 10 13.10 8.56 -3.41
N LYS A 11 13.14 8.72 -4.75
CA LYS A 11 12.60 9.89 -5.41
C LYS A 11 11.08 10.05 -5.21
N ALA A 12 10.34 8.95 -5.28
CA ALA A 12 8.90 8.97 -5.03
C ALA A 12 8.58 9.40 -3.58
N THR A 13 9.35 8.92 -2.61
CA THR A 13 9.21 9.30 -1.20
C THR A 13 9.48 10.79 -0.98
N GLU A 14 10.54 11.33 -1.58
CA GLU A 14 10.86 12.76 -1.52
C GLU A 14 9.72 13.61 -2.08
N LEU A 15 9.20 13.25 -3.24
CA LEU A 15 8.09 13.97 -3.89
C LEU A 15 6.81 13.88 -3.05
N ALA A 16 6.50 12.69 -2.51
CA ALA A 16 5.32 12.51 -1.67
C ALA A 16 5.37 13.34 -0.39
N LYS A 17 6.54 13.43 0.26
CA LYS A 17 6.75 14.32 1.43
C LYS A 17 6.55 15.79 1.08
N GLN A 18 6.94 16.22 -0.12
CA GLN A 18 6.71 17.60 -0.58
C GLN A 18 5.24 17.88 -0.88
N MET A 19 4.53 16.90 -1.47
CA MET A 19 3.13 17.04 -1.85
C MET A 19 2.17 16.94 -0.65
N ALA A 20 2.54 16.19 0.38
CA ALA A 20 1.72 15.94 1.56
C ALA A 20 2.56 16.06 2.86
N PRO A 21 3.00 17.27 3.23
CA PRO A 21 3.91 17.48 4.36
C PRO A 21 3.28 17.10 5.72
N ASP A 22 1.97 17.08 5.81
CA ASP A 22 1.24 16.73 7.04
C ASP A 22 1.03 15.22 7.20
N VAL A 23 1.42 14.41 6.21
CA VAL A 23 1.32 12.96 6.25
C VAL A 23 2.67 12.35 6.63
N MET A 24 2.67 11.41 7.58
CA MET A 24 3.87 10.67 7.93
C MET A 24 4.20 9.67 6.81
N ILE A 25 5.21 9.99 6.02
CA ILE A 25 5.69 9.18 4.90
C ILE A 25 7.18 8.93 5.11
N ASP A 26 7.63 7.70 4.90
CA ASP A 26 9.06 7.37 4.91
C ASP A 26 9.37 6.18 3.99
N GLY A 27 10.61 6.08 3.56
CA GLY A 27 11.16 5.07 2.65
C GLY A 27 12.41 5.61 1.91
N GLU A 28 13.15 4.79 1.16
CA GLU A 28 12.86 3.36 0.94
C GLU A 28 13.05 2.55 2.23
N MET A 29 12.34 1.45 2.36
CA MET A 29 12.37 0.64 3.58
C MET A 29 12.02 -0.82 3.27
N GLN A 30 12.64 -1.75 3.99
CA GLN A 30 12.23 -3.14 3.93
C GLN A 30 10.85 -3.31 4.59
N ALA A 31 10.04 -4.23 4.09
CA ALA A 31 8.69 -4.46 4.60
C ALA A 31 8.68 -4.86 6.09
N ASP A 32 9.63 -5.69 6.53
CA ASP A 32 9.79 -6.06 7.94
C ASP A 32 10.16 -4.86 8.82
N ALA A 33 11.03 -3.98 8.34
CA ALA A 33 11.37 -2.75 9.05
C ALA A 33 10.19 -1.77 9.14
N ALA A 34 9.33 -1.74 8.13
CA ALA A 34 8.12 -0.93 8.14
C ALA A 34 7.08 -1.42 9.16
N LEU A 35 6.96 -2.75 9.33
CA LEU A 35 5.87 -3.37 10.08
C LEU A 35 6.24 -3.82 11.50
N VAL A 36 7.50 -4.18 11.75
CA VAL A 36 7.95 -4.80 13.01
C VAL A 36 8.80 -3.82 13.81
N ALA A 37 8.32 -3.42 14.98
CA ALA A 37 8.94 -2.38 15.79
C ALA A 37 10.43 -2.62 16.10
N SER A 38 10.81 -3.85 16.48
CA SER A 38 12.20 -4.19 16.77
C SER A 38 13.11 -4.13 15.55
N VAL A 39 12.58 -4.49 14.38
CA VAL A 39 13.31 -4.42 13.12
C VAL A 39 13.44 -2.96 12.65
N GLY A 40 12.37 -2.19 12.76
CA GLY A 40 12.35 -0.77 12.46
C GLY A 40 13.35 0.01 13.29
N ALA A 41 13.38 -0.23 14.60
CA ALA A 41 14.35 0.40 15.51
C ALA A 41 15.82 0.11 15.14
N SER A 42 16.08 -1.09 14.61
CA SER A 42 17.43 -1.50 14.21
C SER A 42 17.85 -0.99 12.83
N LYS A 43 16.95 -1.10 11.83
CA LYS A 43 17.26 -0.83 10.42
C LYS A 43 16.99 0.60 9.97
N ALA A 44 16.05 1.27 10.62
CA ALA A 44 15.65 2.64 10.31
C ALA A 44 15.52 3.50 11.58
N PRO A 45 16.60 3.66 12.38
CA PRO A 45 16.56 4.42 13.60
C PRO A 45 16.21 5.89 13.30
N GLY A 46 15.25 6.44 14.06
CA GLY A 46 14.78 7.82 13.87
C GLY A 46 13.67 8.00 12.83
N SER A 47 13.29 6.95 12.10
CA SER A 47 12.14 7.02 11.20
C SER A 47 10.83 7.21 11.98
N PRO A 48 9.97 8.16 11.58
CA PRO A 48 8.67 8.35 12.22
C PRO A 48 7.65 7.26 11.85
N VAL A 49 7.98 6.38 10.89
CA VAL A 49 7.06 5.38 10.31
C VAL A 49 7.51 3.95 10.62
N ALA A 50 8.81 3.69 10.69
CA ALA A 50 9.36 2.34 10.87
C ALA A 50 8.76 1.63 12.09
N GLY A 51 8.40 0.37 11.90
CA GLY A 51 7.80 -0.50 12.92
C GLY A 51 6.33 -0.25 13.23
N LYS A 52 5.69 0.71 12.56
CA LYS A 52 4.27 1.06 12.78
C LYS A 52 3.54 1.54 11.52
N ALA A 53 4.08 1.23 10.35
CA ALA A 53 3.43 1.57 9.09
C ALA A 53 2.06 0.88 8.98
N ASN A 54 1.05 1.62 8.59
CA ASN A 54 -0.30 1.12 8.34
C ASN A 54 -0.69 1.17 6.86
N VAL A 55 0.16 1.76 6.01
CA VAL A 55 0.04 1.76 4.55
C VAL A 55 1.40 1.39 3.96
N LEU A 56 1.42 0.47 3.02
CA LEU A 56 2.62 0.04 2.31
C LEU A 56 2.49 0.37 0.82
N ILE A 57 3.43 1.15 0.30
CA ILE A 57 3.52 1.46 -1.12
C ILE A 57 4.58 0.57 -1.75
N PHE A 58 4.17 -0.23 -2.72
CA PHE A 58 5.04 -1.16 -3.43
C PHE A 58 5.66 -0.51 -4.68
N PRO A 59 6.90 -0.87 -5.05
CA PRO A 59 7.64 -0.22 -6.15
C PRO A 59 7.06 -0.52 -7.54
N SER A 60 6.26 -1.57 -7.67
CA SER A 60 5.63 -1.97 -8.92
C SER A 60 4.38 -2.82 -8.69
N LEU A 61 3.56 -2.93 -9.73
CA LEU A 61 2.33 -3.72 -9.72
C LEU A 61 2.61 -5.20 -9.42
N GLU A 62 3.66 -5.75 -9.99
CA GLU A 62 4.02 -7.17 -9.83
C GLU A 62 4.34 -7.49 -8.38
N VAL A 63 5.14 -6.64 -7.74
CA VAL A 63 5.52 -6.81 -6.32
C VAL A 63 4.28 -6.69 -5.44
N GLY A 64 3.44 -5.70 -5.65
CA GLY A 64 2.19 -5.52 -4.92
C GLY A 64 1.24 -6.70 -5.10
N ASN A 65 1.09 -7.18 -6.34
CA ASN A 65 0.21 -8.28 -6.68
C ASN A 65 0.63 -9.60 -6.01
N ILE A 66 1.93 -9.92 -6.05
CA ILE A 66 2.46 -11.11 -5.38
C ILE A 66 2.27 -10.98 -3.86
N SER A 67 2.62 -9.82 -3.29
CA SER A 67 2.61 -9.60 -1.85
C SER A 67 1.21 -9.76 -1.26
N TYR A 68 0.19 -9.09 -1.81
CA TYR A 68 -1.15 -9.19 -1.25
C TYR A 68 -1.74 -10.60 -1.37
N LYS A 69 -1.45 -11.30 -2.49
CA LYS A 69 -1.92 -12.68 -2.69
C LYS A 69 -1.28 -13.65 -1.70
N LEU A 70 0.02 -13.49 -1.41
CA LEU A 70 0.70 -14.30 -0.41
C LEU A 70 0.09 -14.08 0.98
N VAL A 71 -0.10 -12.82 1.38
CA VAL A 71 -0.72 -12.48 2.66
C VAL A 71 -2.14 -13.03 2.74
N GLN A 72 -2.95 -12.83 1.71
CA GLN A 72 -4.32 -13.35 1.66
C GLN A 72 -4.36 -14.87 1.80
N ARG A 73 -3.53 -15.58 1.02
CA ARG A 73 -3.62 -17.05 0.91
C ARG A 73 -2.91 -17.78 2.05
N ILE A 74 -1.77 -17.28 2.51
CA ILE A 74 -0.97 -17.94 3.55
C ILE A 74 -1.45 -17.51 4.94
N ALA A 75 -1.69 -16.22 5.15
CA ALA A 75 -2.10 -15.69 6.45
C ALA A 75 -3.63 -15.71 6.66
N GLY A 76 -4.43 -16.04 5.65
CA GLY A 76 -5.89 -16.05 5.73
C GLY A 76 -6.51 -14.66 5.98
N ILE A 77 -5.80 -13.59 5.64
CA ILE A 77 -6.27 -12.23 5.79
C ILE A 77 -7.18 -11.88 4.61
N GLU A 78 -8.33 -11.27 4.91
CA GLU A 78 -9.24 -10.80 3.86
C GLU A 78 -8.57 -9.68 3.03
N ALA A 79 -8.64 -9.80 1.71
CA ALA A 79 -8.18 -8.79 0.77
C ALA A 79 -9.38 -8.22 0.02
N VAL A 80 -9.64 -6.94 0.20
CA VAL A 80 -10.74 -6.21 -0.46
C VAL A 80 -10.15 -5.28 -1.51
N GLY A 81 -10.56 -5.44 -2.76
CA GLY A 81 -10.04 -4.66 -3.87
C GLY A 81 -9.96 -5.48 -5.16
N PRO A 82 -9.26 -4.94 -6.19
CA PRO A 82 -8.52 -3.68 -6.21
C PRO A 82 -9.42 -2.44 -6.19
N VAL A 83 -8.97 -1.43 -5.47
CA VAL A 83 -9.60 -0.10 -5.43
C VAL A 83 -8.77 0.85 -6.27
N LEU A 84 -9.35 1.38 -7.36
CA LEU A 84 -8.67 2.28 -8.27
C LEU A 84 -8.68 3.72 -7.72
N GLN A 85 -7.55 4.40 -7.83
CA GLN A 85 -7.38 5.79 -7.43
C GLN A 85 -7.04 6.66 -8.64
N GLY A 86 -7.30 7.97 -8.53
CA GLY A 86 -7.00 8.94 -9.60
C GLY A 86 -7.98 8.95 -10.75
N MET A 87 -9.10 8.26 -10.65
CA MET A 87 -10.16 8.28 -11.66
C MET A 87 -11.08 9.48 -11.47
N ALA A 88 -11.62 10.03 -12.56
CA ALA A 88 -12.57 11.15 -12.52
C ALA A 88 -13.90 10.80 -11.84
N ALA A 89 -14.27 9.52 -11.87
CA ALA A 89 -15.39 8.95 -11.13
C ALA A 89 -14.98 7.62 -10.52
N PRO A 90 -15.60 7.18 -9.43
CA PRO A 90 -15.30 5.89 -8.82
C PRO A 90 -15.58 4.74 -9.78
N ILE A 91 -14.53 4.03 -10.13
CA ILE A 91 -14.58 2.80 -10.94
C ILE A 91 -13.62 1.83 -10.28
N ASN A 92 -14.09 0.65 -9.93
CA ASN A 92 -13.28 -0.40 -9.34
C ASN A 92 -13.43 -1.70 -10.13
N ASP A 93 -12.42 -2.54 -10.09
CA ASP A 93 -12.37 -3.82 -10.79
C ASP A 93 -12.42 -4.99 -9.81
N LEU A 94 -12.77 -6.16 -10.28
CA LEU A 94 -12.79 -7.39 -9.52
C LEU A 94 -12.02 -8.50 -10.23
N SER A 95 -11.37 -9.32 -9.43
CA SER A 95 -10.74 -10.54 -9.93
C SER A 95 -11.81 -11.49 -10.50
N ARG A 96 -11.48 -12.23 -11.56
CA ARG A 96 -12.32 -13.31 -12.11
C ARG A 96 -12.65 -14.40 -11.10
N GLY A 97 -11.87 -14.53 -10.05
CA GLY A 97 -12.09 -15.48 -8.95
C GLY A 97 -12.70 -14.84 -7.69
N CYS A 98 -13.37 -13.70 -7.81
CA CYS A 98 -14.00 -13.03 -6.67
C CYS A 98 -15.20 -13.82 -6.14
N SER A 99 -15.41 -13.71 -4.84
CA SER A 99 -16.57 -14.23 -4.13
C SER A 99 -17.72 -13.20 -4.14
N VAL A 100 -18.90 -13.62 -3.71
CA VAL A 100 -20.04 -12.70 -3.49
C VAL A 100 -19.69 -11.64 -2.44
N SER A 101 -18.95 -12.03 -1.39
CA SER A 101 -18.49 -11.11 -0.34
C SER A 101 -17.57 -10.01 -0.91
N ASP A 102 -16.64 -10.40 -1.80
CA ASP A 102 -15.75 -9.41 -2.45
C ASP A 102 -16.54 -8.39 -3.27
N ILE A 103 -17.59 -8.84 -3.97
CA ILE A 103 -18.47 -7.95 -4.74
C ILE A 103 -19.19 -6.97 -3.81
N VAL A 104 -19.79 -7.45 -2.74
CA VAL A 104 -20.52 -6.62 -1.77
C VAL A 104 -19.60 -5.59 -1.12
N ASN A 105 -18.42 -6.01 -0.68
CA ASN A 105 -17.44 -5.13 -0.06
C ASN A 105 -16.96 -4.05 -1.04
N LEU A 106 -16.67 -4.41 -2.29
CA LEU A 106 -16.19 -3.45 -3.26
C LEU A 106 -17.27 -2.47 -3.71
N VAL A 107 -18.53 -2.90 -3.81
CA VAL A 107 -19.67 -2.01 -4.05
C VAL A 107 -19.80 -0.99 -2.92
N ALA A 108 -19.72 -1.42 -1.66
CA ALA A 108 -19.78 -0.52 -0.51
C ALA A 108 -18.65 0.53 -0.55
N ILE A 109 -17.42 0.12 -0.87
CA ILE A 109 -16.29 1.04 -1.03
C ILE A 109 -16.55 2.04 -2.17
N THR A 110 -17.02 1.56 -3.32
CA THR A 110 -17.29 2.40 -4.50
C THR A 110 -18.37 3.45 -4.21
N VAL A 111 -19.42 3.08 -3.47
CA VAL A 111 -20.46 4.02 -3.02
C VAL A 111 -19.88 5.09 -2.10
N ASN A 112 -19.06 4.70 -1.13
CA ASN A 112 -18.39 5.65 -0.24
C ASN A 112 -17.43 6.59 -0.99
N GLN A 113 -16.68 6.09 -1.98
CA GLN A 113 -15.86 6.94 -2.85
C GLN A 113 -16.71 7.96 -3.62
N ALA A 114 -17.89 7.57 -4.09
CA ALA A 114 -18.82 8.47 -4.81
C ALA A 114 -19.42 9.54 -3.88
N ALA A 115 -19.67 9.21 -2.62
CA ALA A 115 -20.24 10.12 -1.64
C ALA A 115 -19.21 11.12 -1.06
N ALA A 116 -17.92 10.81 -1.15
CA ALA A 116 -16.83 11.64 -0.59
C ALA A 116 -16.41 12.83 -1.49
N LYS A 117 -17.16 13.13 -2.55
CA LYS A 117 -16.91 14.25 -3.48
C LYS A 117 -17.52 15.55 -3.01
#